data_82b4cbe1dee643b7d063b0d84ba22172
#
_entry.id   82b4cbe1dee643b7d063b0d84ba22172
#
_cell.length_a   1.000
_cell.length_b   1.000
_cell.length_c   1.000
_cell.angle_alpha   90.00
_cell.angle_beta   90.00
_cell.angle_gamma   90.00
#
_symmetry.space_group_name_H-M   'P 1'
#
loop_
_entity.id
_entity.type
_entity.pdbx_description
1 polymer ?
#
loop_
_entity_poly.entity_id
_entity_poly.type
_entity_poly.pdbx_seq_one_letter_code
_entity_poly.pdbx_strand_id
1 'polypeptide(L)'
;SINMKNDISMKYYKLSHDLRMGKKYPQVDCLCPFTASQISPWNKLLRNPDLKFKLKKGAIMSDYISTTAGPRCDMLISPELYDCIRLFNVMPYQVFPALIDANKDIREYLWLHLYGLPFVDLIDYNKSSFIRTEWTIPQDSIALESFSQYQQLKSQDKTGAFGVTFDSLTLRDSIIWDLFFPFPFDSTIVISERLADEL
;
A
#
# COMPACT_ATOMS: atom_id res chain seq x y z
N SER A 1 43.31 -2.93 5.56
CA SER A 1 42.06 -2.47 4.95
C SER A 1 40.96 -3.45 5.32
N ILE A 2 40.13 -3.08 6.28
CA ILE A 2 38.98 -3.90 6.71
C ILE A 2 37.79 -3.43 5.85
N ASN A 3 37.39 -4.25 4.91
CA ASN A 3 36.13 -4.09 4.17
C ASN A 3 34.99 -4.49 5.13
N MET A 4 34.42 -3.54 5.83
CA MET A 4 33.11 -3.75 6.45
C MET A 4 32.05 -3.56 5.37
N LYS A 5 31.62 -4.63 4.74
CA LYS A 5 30.30 -4.69 4.09
C LYS A 5 29.27 -4.74 5.22
N ASN A 6 28.70 -3.60 5.57
CA ASN A 6 27.49 -3.55 6.34
C ASN A 6 26.32 -3.98 5.43
N ASP A 7 26.16 -5.26 5.24
CA ASP A 7 24.95 -5.86 4.70
C ASP A 7 23.92 -5.94 5.86
N ILE A 8 23.38 -4.81 6.27
CA ILE A 8 22.18 -4.80 7.12
C ILE A 8 21.04 -5.06 6.14
N SER A 9 20.70 -6.32 5.92
CA SER A 9 19.50 -6.67 5.17
C SER A 9 18.30 -6.25 6.03
N MET A 10 17.65 -5.16 5.64
CA MET A 10 16.42 -4.71 6.29
C MET A 10 15.33 -5.73 5.97
N LYS A 11 14.66 -6.25 7.00
CA LYS A 11 13.50 -7.12 6.83
C LYS A 11 12.24 -6.27 6.64
N TYR A 12 11.33 -6.79 5.86
CA TYR A 12 10.06 -6.17 5.55
C TYR A 12 8.89 -7.12 5.79
N TYR A 13 7.77 -6.56 6.18
CA TYR A 13 6.52 -7.27 6.46
C TYR A 13 5.37 -6.66 5.67
N LYS A 14 4.41 -7.49 5.27
CA LYS A 14 3.15 -7.00 4.71
C LYS A 14 2.22 -6.60 5.85
N LEU A 15 1.76 -5.37 5.83
CA LEU A 15 0.76 -4.88 6.77
C LEU A 15 -0.63 -5.32 6.30
N SER A 16 -1.29 -6.13 7.11
CA SER A 16 -2.63 -6.62 6.80
C SER A 16 -3.52 -6.58 8.04
N HIS A 17 -4.83 -6.51 7.81
CA HIS A 17 -5.80 -6.63 8.87
C HIS A 17 -6.00 -8.09 9.28
N ASP A 18 -6.31 -8.33 10.56
CA ASP A 18 -6.65 -9.67 11.04
C ASP A 18 -8.07 -10.07 10.56
N LEU A 19 -8.13 -10.85 9.51
CA LEU A 19 -9.39 -11.32 8.93
C LEU A 19 -10.19 -12.27 9.85
N ARG A 20 -9.56 -12.80 10.92
CA ARG A 20 -10.24 -13.69 11.88
C ARG A 20 -11.22 -12.96 12.79
N MET A 21 -11.22 -11.63 12.77
CA MET A 21 -12.13 -10.80 13.59
C MET A 21 -13.61 -10.94 13.18
N GLY A 22 -13.91 -11.51 12.02
CA GLY A 22 -15.27 -11.72 11.54
C GLY A 22 -16.06 -10.39 11.46
N LYS A 23 -17.25 -10.33 12.10
CA LYS A 23 -18.08 -9.11 12.09
C LYS A 23 -17.47 -7.91 12.79
N LYS A 24 -16.45 -8.10 13.63
CA LYS A 24 -15.73 -7.03 14.31
C LYS A 24 -14.61 -6.44 13.47
N TYR A 25 -14.36 -6.97 12.29
CA TYR A 25 -13.33 -6.48 11.40
C TYR A 25 -13.45 -4.95 11.19
N PRO A 26 -12.38 -4.18 11.43
CA PRO A 26 -12.41 -2.72 11.34
C PRO A 26 -12.57 -2.28 9.89
N GLN A 27 -13.78 -1.93 9.51
CA GLN A 27 -14.15 -1.63 8.14
C GLN A 27 -15.17 -0.52 8.04
N VAL A 28 -15.00 0.34 7.04
CA VAL A 28 -15.91 1.43 6.72
C VAL A 28 -16.38 1.36 5.27
N ASP A 29 -17.57 1.94 5.04
CA ASP A 29 -18.05 2.27 3.70
C ASP A 29 -17.65 3.72 3.37
N CYS A 30 -17.15 3.95 2.16
CA CYS A 30 -16.84 5.28 1.67
C CYS A 30 -18.13 5.99 1.24
N LEU A 31 -18.40 7.16 1.82
CA LEU A 31 -19.49 8.04 1.41
C LEU A 31 -19.03 9.14 0.46
N CYS A 32 -17.78 9.03 -0.02
CA CYS A 32 -17.14 10.06 -0.82
C CYS A 32 -17.65 10.06 -2.27
N PRO A 33 -17.68 11.23 -2.92
CA PRO A 33 -18.06 11.34 -4.33
C PRO A 33 -17.00 10.78 -5.29
N PHE A 34 -15.84 10.36 -4.77
CA PHE A 34 -14.76 9.80 -5.59
C PHE A 34 -14.96 8.30 -5.79
N THR A 35 -14.83 7.86 -7.03
CA THR A 35 -14.63 6.45 -7.34
C THR A 35 -13.15 6.10 -7.21
N ALA A 36 -12.85 4.83 -6.91
CA ALA A 36 -11.48 4.33 -6.85
C ALA A 36 -10.67 4.62 -8.13
N SER A 37 -11.35 4.81 -9.27
CA SER A 37 -10.72 5.17 -10.54
C SER A 37 -10.25 6.62 -10.63
N GLN A 38 -10.74 7.51 -9.76
CA GLN A 38 -10.37 8.94 -9.76
C GLN A 38 -9.13 9.24 -8.92
N ILE A 39 -8.70 8.29 -8.11
CA ILE A 39 -7.52 8.42 -7.26
C ILE A 39 -6.45 7.46 -7.78
N SER A 40 -5.44 8.05 -8.39
CA SER A 40 -4.34 7.30 -8.99
C SER A 40 -3.19 7.15 -8.00
N PRO A 41 -2.65 5.93 -7.81
CA PRO A 41 -1.44 5.74 -7.00
C PRO A 41 -0.19 6.39 -7.62
N TRP A 42 -0.28 6.84 -8.85
CA TRP A 42 0.82 7.46 -9.58
C TRP A 42 0.99 8.95 -9.30
N ASN A 43 -0.07 9.63 -8.87
CA ASN A 43 -0.12 11.08 -8.88
C ASN A 43 -0.59 11.66 -7.54
N LYS A 44 -0.08 12.86 -7.25
CA LYS A 44 -0.66 13.72 -6.22
C LYS A 44 -2.11 14.06 -6.55
N LEU A 45 -2.95 14.15 -5.53
CA LEU A 45 -4.25 14.78 -5.65
C LEU A 45 -4.09 16.30 -5.70
N LEU A 46 -4.78 16.93 -6.63
CA LEU A 46 -4.73 18.38 -6.83
C LEU A 46 -5.59 19.16 -5.83
N ARG A 47 -6.50 18.47 -5.12
CA ARG A 47 -7.41 19.07 -4.14
C ARG A 47 -7.77 18.07 -3.05
N ASN A 48 -8.22 18.60 -1.91
CA ASN A 48 -8.75 17.78 -0.82
C ASN A 48 -9.99 16.99 -1.31
N PRO A 49 -10.01 15.66 -1.14
CA PRO A 49 -11.13 14.83 -1.60
C PRO A 49 -12.37 14.88 -0.70
N ASP A 50 -12.37 15.63 0.41
CA ASP A 50 -13.49 15.71 1.40
C ASP A 50 -14.00 14.33 1.81
N LEU A 51 -13.11 13.56 2.45
CA LEU A 51 -13.32 12.14 2.74
C LEU A 51 -14.27 11.93 3.91
N LYS A 52 -15.36 11.22 3.66
CA LYS A 52 -16.37 10.83 4.65
C LYS A 52 -16.62 9.33 4.56
N PHE A 53 -16.67 8.71 5.72
CA PHE A 53 -16.84 7.26 5.84
C PHE A 53 -17.93 6.94 6.86
N LYS A 54 -18.48 5.74 6.76
CA LYS A 54 -19.42 5.19 7.74
C LYS A 54 -18.92 3.84 8.24
N LEU A 55 -18.83 3.68 9.55
CA LEU A 55 -18.44 2.42 10.16
C LEU A 55 -19.48 1.35 9.84
N LYS A 56 -19.04 0.20 9.35
CA LYS A 56 -19.93 -0.92 9.06
C LYS A 56 -20.58 -1.48 10.32
N LYS A 57 -21.78 -1.98 10.18
CA LYS A 57 -22.53 -2.57 11.29
C LYS A 57 -21.74 -3.74 11.90
N GLY A 58 -21.44 -3.62 13.18
CA GLY A 58 -20.69 -4.61 13.96
C GLY A 58 -19.17 -4.46 13.89
N ALA A 59 -18.63 -3.64 12.99
CA ALA A 59 -17.21 -3.33 12.94
C ALA A 59 -16.78 -2.51 14.18
N ILE A 60 -15.53 -2.69 14.57
CA ILE A 60 -14.92 -1.88 15.66
C ILE A 60 -14.02 -0.81 15.06
N MET A 61 -13.79 0.24 15.84
CA MET A 61 -12.74 1.21 15.53
C MET A 61 -11.38 0.62 15.83
N SER A 62 -10.38 1.00 15.04
CA SER A 62 -8.99 0.56 15.15
C SER A 62 -8.10 1.67 14.57
N ASP A 63 -6.84 1.69 14.93
CA ASP A 63 -5.88 2.69 14.41
C ASP A 63 -5.66 2.58 12.91
N TYR A 64 -5.85 1.40 12.33
CA TYR A 64 -5.85 1.20 10.88
C TYR A 64 -7.16 0.55 10.45
N ILE A 65 -7.92 1.24 9.61
CA ILE A 65 -9.26 0.82 9.19
C ILE A 65 -9.27 0.50 7.69
N SER A 66 -9.88 -0.63 7.35
CA SER A 66 -10.08 -1.05 5.97
C SER A 66 -11.20 -0.26 5.30
N THR A 67 -10.95 0.22 4.09
CA THR A 67 -11.95 0.86 3.23
C THR A 67 -12.37 -0.10 2.12
N THR A 68 -13.65 -0.46 2.05
CA THR A 68 -14.14 -1.45 1.06
C THR A 68 -14.18 -0.96 -0.37
N ALA A 69 -14.19 0.35 -0.58
CA ALA A 69 -14.30 0.98 -1.88
C ALA A 69 -13.33 2.16 -2.04
N GLY A 70 -12.36 2.23 -1.16
CA GLY A 70 -11.31 3.24 -1.22
C GLY A 70 -10.25 2.91 -2.27
N PRO A 71 -9.42 3.88 -2.63
CA PRO A 71 -8.27 3.67 -3.48
C PRO A 71 -7.33 2.62 -2.87
N ARG A 72 -6.75 1.80 -3.70
CA ARG A 72 -5.95 0.65 -3.26
C ARG A 72 -4.62 1.01 -2.59
N CYS A 73 -4.16 2.23 -2.76
CA CYS A 73 -2.85 2.70 -2.30
C CYS A 73 -2.93 3.59 -1.05
N ASP A 74 -4.00 3.51 -0.27
CA ASP A 74 -4.24 4.46 0.79
C ASP A 74 -4.47 3.78 2.12
N MET A 75 -4.19 4.55 3.17
CA MET A 75 -4.41 4.14 4.55
C MET A 75 -5.36 5.10 5.24
N LEU A 76 -6.41 4.57 5.85
CA LEU A 76 -7.26 5.31 6.78
C LEU A 76 -6.82 4.99 8.20
N ILE A 77 -6.20 5.96 8.86
CA ILE A 77 -5.50 5.76 10.13
C ILE A 77 -5.90 6.78 11.19
N SER A 78 -5.75 6.40 12.46
CA SER A 78 -5.93 7.31 13.58
C SER A 78 -4.84 8.39 13.60
N PRO A 79 -5.06 9.54 14.24
CA PRO A 79 -4.03 10.54 14.49
C PRO A 79 -2.82 9.96 15.24
N GLU A 80 -3.06 9.07 16.19
CA GLU A 80 -2.03 8.42 17.00
C GLU A 80 -1.10 7.54 16.14
N LEU A 81 -1.68 6.75 15.25
CA LEU A 81 -0.90 5.94 14.31
C LEU A 81 -0.12 6.81 13.32
N TYR A 82 -0.72 7.91 12.86
CA TYR A 82 -0.01 8.87 12.02
C TYR A 82 1.18 9.50 12.74
N ASP A 83 1.04 9.88 13.99
CA ASP A 83 2.13 10.44 14.79
C ASP A 83 3.32 9.47 14.94
N CYS A 84 3.05 8.17 15.00
CA CYS A 84 4.08 7.14 14.92
C CYS A 84 4.71 7.08 13.51
N ILE A 85 3.91 6.89 12.47
CA ILE A 85 4.39 6.68 11.09
C ILE A 85 5.22 7.86 10.58
N ARG A 86 4.85 9.09 10.85
CA ARG A 86 5.54 10.29 10.35
C ARG A 86 6.98 10.45 10.86
N LEU A 87 7.40 9.68 11.86
CA LEU A 87 8.77 9.64 12.37
C LEU A 87 9.69 8.74 11.53
N PHE A 88 9.14 8.00 10.60
CA PHE A 88 9.83 7.03 9.77
C PHE A 88 9.96 7.52 8.32
N ASN A 89 10.80 6.84 7.58
CA ASN A 89 11.00 7.15 6.17
C ASN A 89 9.87 6.50 5.32
N VAL A 90 8.86 7.28 5.02
CA VAL A 90 7.69 6.85 4.24
C VAL A 90 7.85 7.23 2.79
N MET A 91 7.41 6.38 1.85
CA MET A 91 7.33 6.79 0.44
C MET A 91 6.50 8.08 0.29
N PRO A 92 6.64 8.83 -0.82
CA PRO A 92 5.89 10.07 -1.01
C PRO A 92 4.40 9.90 -0.73
N TYR A 93 3.84 10.80 0.08
CA TYR A 93 2.42 10.75 0.48
C TYR A 93 1.82 12.14 0.67
N GLN A 94 0.50 12.19 0.67
CA GLN A 94 -0.29 13.32 1.11
C GLN A 94 -1.18 12.89 2.27
N VAL A 95 -1.48 13.82 3.17
CA VAL A 95 -2.38 13.58 4.30
C VAL A 95 -3.60 14.45 4.15
N PHE A 96 -4.76 13.85 4.29
CA PHE A 96 -6.04 14.54 4.27
C PHE A 96 -6.85 14.20 5.51
N PRO A 97 -7.59 15.17 6.08
CA PRO A 97 -8.55 14.86 7.14
C PRO A 97 -9.66 13.97 6.58
N ALA A 98 -10.09 13.03 7.41
CA ALA A 98 -11.17 12.11 7.11
C ALA A 98 -12.13 12.01 8.29
N LEU A 99 -13.44 11.96 8.04
CA LEU A 99 -14.45 11.81 9.07
C LEU A 99 -15.09 10.43 8.99
N ILE A 100 -15.21 9.76 10.14
CA ILE A 100 -15.90 8.47 10.26
C ILE A 100 -17.14 8.64 11.12
N ASP A 101 -18.31 8.40 10.54
CA ASP A 101 -19.55 8.22 11.29
C ASP A 101 -19.54 6.83 11.94
N ALA A 102 -19.32 6.80 13.25
CA ALA A 102 -19.31 5.60 14.07
C ALA A 102 -20.69 5.30 14.70
N ASN A 103 -21.79 5.64 14.02
CA ASN A 103 -23.20 5.44 14.38
C ASN A 103 -23.75 6.33 15.52
N LYS A 104 -22.91 6.81 16.43
CA LYS A 104 -23.33 7.71 17.53
C LYS A 104 -22.38 8.88 17.70
N ASP A 105 -21.27 8.83 17.01
CA ASP A 105 -20.16 9.74 17.19
C ASP A 105 -19.40 9.92 15.88
N ILE A 106 -18.91 11.12 15.65
CA ILE A 106 -18.04 11.41 14.50
C ILE A 106 -16.60 11.35 14.99
N ARG A 107 -15.80 10.55 14.35
CA ARG A 107 -14.37 10.39 14.65
C ARG A 107 -13.53 11.04 13.57
N GLU A 108 -12.54 11.79 14.00
CA GLU A 108 -11.52 12.34 13.11
C GLU A 108 -10.42 11.31 12.89
N TYR A 109 -10.14 11.05 11.63
CA TYR A 109 -9.09 10.18 11.13
C TYR A 109 -8.27 10.92 10.10
N LEU A 110 -7.20 10.29 9.66
CA LEU A 110 -6.33 10.78 8.59
C LEU A 110 -6.30 9.76 7.46
N TRP A 111 -6.35 10.28 6.27
CA TRP A 111 -6.18 9.47 5.08
C TRP A 111 -4.83 9.76 4.46
N LEU A 112 -3.95 8.76 4.45
CA LEU A 112 -2.67 8.80 3.77
C LEU A 112 -2.86 8.32 2.35
N HIS A 113 -2.67 9.21 1.41
CA HIS A 113 -2.57 8.89 0.00
C HIS A 113 -1.10 8.67 -0.35
N LEU A 114 -0.70 7.41 -0.47
CA LEU A 114 0.63 7.03 -0.93
C LEU A 114 0.66 7.15 -2.46
N TYR A 115 1.60 7.91 -2.98
CA TYR A 115 1.73 8.09 -4.43
C TYR A 115 3.19 8.07 -4.84
N GLY A 116 3.44 7.74 -6.10
CA GLY A 116 4.76 7.88 -6.65
C GLY A 116 5.12 6.82 -7.66
N LEU A 117 5.41 7.29 -8.82
CA LEU A 117 6.01 6.54 -9.92
C LEU A 117 7.40 6.01 -9.62
N PRO A 118 8.23 6.68 -8.78
CA PRO A 118 9.60 6.20 -8.65
C PRO A 118 9.73 4.78 -8.11
N PHE A 119 8.68 4.22 -7.46
CA PHE A 119 8.81 2.88 -6.89
C PHE A 119 9.28 1.84 -7.93
N VAL A 120 8.69 1.81 -9.12
CA VAL A 120 9.05 0.84 -10.16
C VAL A 120 10.46 1.04 -10.71
N ASP A 121 10.98 2.28 -10.65
CA ASP A 121 12.33 2.62 -11.04
C ASP A 121 13.37 2.31 -9.94
N LEU A 122 12.89 2.08 -8.71
CA LEU A 122 13.73 1.75 -7.56
C LEU A 122 13.93 0.25 -7.37
N ILE A 123 13.20 -0.57 -8.12
CA ILE A 123 13.35 -2.01 -8.08
C ILE A 123 14.68 -2.41 -8.75
N ASP A 124 15.45 -3.25 -8.07
CA ASP A 124 16.52 -3.99 -8.69
C ASP A 124 15.92 -5.27 -9.31
N TYR A 125 15.53 -5.16 -10.57
CA TYR A 125 14.89 -6.27 -11.31
C TYR A 125 15.78 -7.51 -11.39
N ASN A 126 17.10 -7.35 -11.44
CA ASN A 126 18.04 -8.47 -11.54
C ASN A 126 18.16 -9.24 -10.22
N LYS A 127 17.87 -8.60 -9.09
CA LYS A 127 17.93 -9.21 -7.75
C LYS A 127 16.54 -9.55 -7.19
N SER A 128 15.49 -9.24 -7.92
CA SER A 128 14.11 -9.54 -7.56
C SER A 128 13.60 -10.76 -8.31
N SER A 129 12.68 -11.50 -7.71
CA SER A 129 11.98 -12.61 -8.36
C SER A 129 10.50 -12.32 -8.48
N PHE A 130 9.93 -12.63 -9.64
CA PHE A 130 8.56 -12.32 -9.97
C PHE A 130 7.77 -13.58 -10.31
N ILE A 131 6.47 -13.53 -10.04
CA ILE A 131 5.50 -14.59 -10.34
C ILE A 131 4.42 -13.98 -11.23
N ARG A 132 4.17 -14.60 -12.36
CA ARG A 132 3.02 -14.28 -13.20
C ARG A 132 1.75 -14.63 -12.46
N THR A 133 0.74 -13.78 -12.56
CA THR A 133 -0.58 -14.07 -12.03
C THR A 133 -1.63 -14.03 -13.13
N GLU A 134 -2.69 -14.81 -12.96
CA GLU A 134 -3.89 -14.75 -13.78
C GLU A 134 -5.08 -14.55 -12.86
N TRP A 135 -5.82 -13.44 -13.05
CA TRP A 135 -6.87 -13.00 -12.12
C TRP A 135 -6.41 -12.97 -10.64
N THR A 136 -5.18 -12.51 -10.39
CA THR A 136 -4.51 -12.48 -9.08
C THR A 136 -4.06 -13.86 -8.54
N ILE A 137 -4.33 -14.95 -9.23
CA ILE A 137 -3.90 -16.29 -8.84
C ILE A 137 -2.48 -16.53 -9.33
N PRO A 138 -1.51 -16.85 -8.43
CA PRO A 138 -0.14 -17.15 -8.83
C PRO A 138 -0.07 -18.33 -9.81
N GLN A 139 0.79 -18.19 -10.81
CA GLN A 139 1.06 -19.19 -11.84
C GLN A 139 2.53 -19.64 -11.79
N ASP A 140 3.32 -19.22 -12.74
CA ASP A 140 4.72 -19.56 -12.93
C ASP A 140 5.65 -18.37 -12.68
N SER A 141 6.92 -18.67 -12.43
CA SER A 141 7.94 -17.62 -12.34
C SER A 141 8.15 -16.93 -13.68
N ILE A 142 8.35 -15.63 -13.63
CA ILE A 142 8.61 -14.80 -14.81
C ILE A 142 9.83 -13.93 -14.57
N ALA A 143 10.70 -13.82 -15.57
CA ALA A 143 11.80 -12.86 -15.54
C ALA A 143 11.30 -11.50 -16.01
N LEU A 144 11.54 -10.46 -15.23
CA LEU A 144 11.33 -9.07 -15.60
C LEU A 144 12.64 -8.31 -15.46
N GLU A 145 12.99 -7.58 -16.51
CA GLU A 145 14.19 -6.75 -16.56
C GLU A 145 13.89 -5.27 -16.30
N SER A 146 12.63 -4.88 -16.46
CA SER A 146 12.18 -3.49 -16.31
C SER A 146 10.67 -3.37 -16.18
N PHE A 147 10.22 -2.20 -15.72
CA PHE A 147 8.79 -1.85 -15.73
C PHE A 147 8.22 -1.75 -17.15
N SER A 148 9.02 -1.29 -18.11
CA SER A 148 8.61 -1.21 -19.51
C SER A 148 8.25 -2.59 -20.08
N GLN A 149 9.04 -3.62 -19.74
CA GLN A 149 8.72 -5.00 -20.15
C GLN A 149 7.40 -5.48 -19.53
N TYR A 150 7.17 -5.19 -18.23
CA TYR A 150 5.87 -5.48 -17.61
C TYR A 150 4.71 -4.82 -18.35
N GLN A 151 4.85 -3.53 -18.67
CA GLN A 151 3.82 -2.79 -19.42
C GLN A 151 3.57 -3.39 -20.80
N GLN A 152 4.62 -3.80 -21.50
CA GLN A 152 4.50 -4.47 -22.80
C GLN A 152 3.72 -5.79 -22.69
N LEU A 153 4.08 -6.65 -21.74
CA LEU A 153 3.37 -7.91 -21.49
C LEU A 153 1.90 -7.68 -21.15
N LYS A 154 1.64 -6.70 -20.28
CA LYS A 154 0.26 -6.33 -19.90
C LYS A 154 -0.54 -5.81 -21.08
N SER A 155 0.07 -5.04 -21.99
CA SER A 155 -0.62 -4.51 -23.17
C SER A 155 -0.98 -5.59 -24.21
N GLN A 156 -0.28 -6.72 -24.20
CA GLN A 156 -0.56 -7.87 -25.06
C GLN A 156 -1.70 -8.75 -24.54
N ASP A 157 -2.03 -8.63 -23.26
CA ASP A 157 -3.14 -9.37 -22.66
C ASP A 157 -4.48 -8.72 -23.00
N LYS A 158 -5.25 -9.40 -23.85
CA LYS A 158 -6.60 -8.97 -24.26
C LYS A 158 -7.67 -9.31 -23.24
N THR A 159 -7.38 -10.16 -22.29
CA THR A 159 -8.36 -10.65 -21.30
C THR A 159 -8.42 -9.79 -20.05
N GLY A 160 -7.38 -8.99 -19.79
CA GLY A 160 -7.21 -8.23 -18.56
C GLY A 160 -6.81 -9.10 -17.34
N ALA A 161 -6.58 -10.40 -17.56
CA ALA A 161 -6.26 -11.35 -16.51
C ALA A 161 -4.80 -11.28 -16.05
N PHE A 162 -3.90 -10.87 -16.97
CA PHE A 162 -2.46 -10.84 -16.71
C PHE A 162 -2.09 -9.86 -15.60
N GLY A 163 -1.34 -10.36 -14.66
CA GLY A 163 -0.67 -9.58 -13.63
C GLY A 163 0.68 -10.19 -13.27
N VAL A 164 1.42 -9.49 -12.46
CA VAL A 164 2.67 -9.95 -11.88
C VAL A 164 2.71 -9.54 -10.42
N THR A 165 3.12 -10.47 -9.57
CA THR A 165 3.50 -10.20 -8.18
C THR A 165 4.97 -10.56 -7.98
N PHE A 166 5.52 -10.30 -6.82
CA PHE A 166 6.89 -10.69 -6.48
C PHE A 166 6.90 -11.80 -5.44
N ASP A 167 7.87 -12.70 -5.56
CA ASP A 167 8.23 -13.67 -4.54
C ASP A 167 9.28 -13.05 -3.60
N SER A 168 10.29 -12.41 -4.19
CA SER A 168 11.23 -11.57 -3.45
C SER A 168 11.45 -10.24 -4.16
N LEU A 169 11.57 -9.17 -3.38
CA LEU A 169 11.75 -7.81 -3.88
C LEU A 169 13.03 -7.21 -3.29
N THR A 170 13.90 -6.75 -4.17
CA THR A 170 15.08 -5.98 -3.80
C THR A 170 14.97 -4.58 -4.36
N LEU A 171 15.13 -3.58 -3.51
CA LEU A 171 15.22 -2.18 -3.91
C LEU A 171 16.69 -1.79 -4.14
N ARG A 172 16.94 -0.83 -5.01
CA ARG A 172 18.27 -0.28 -5.23
C ARG A 172 18.80 0.36 -3.95
N ASP A 173 20.06 0.19 -3.64
CA ASP A 173 20.73 0.44 -2.35
C ASP A 173 20.58 1.89 -1.79
N SER A 174 20.08 2.84 -2.57
CA SER A 174 19.96 4.24 -2.16
C SER A 174 18.67 4.59 -1.42
N ILE A 175 17.72 3.65 -1.28
CA ILE A 175 16.39 3.96 -0.76
C ILE A 175 15.98 2.95 0.29
N ILE A 176 15.88 3.47 1.51
CA ILE A 176 15.40 2.74 2.68
C ILE A 176 14.07 3.37 3.09
N TRP A 177 12.98 2.81 2.61
CA TRP A 177 11.66 3.17 3.11
C TRP A 177 11.22 2.24 4.23
N ASP A 178 10.60 2.82 5.24
CA ASP A 178 9.97 2.08 6.34
C ASP A 178 8.52 1.73 6.03
N LEU A 179 7.86 2.50 5.16
CA LEU A 179 6.51 2.24 4.70
C LEU A 179 6.38 2.60 3.23
N PHE A 180 5.89 1.65 2.43
CA PHE A 180 5.65 1.87 1.01
C PHE A 180 4.58 0.94 0.45
N PHE A 181 4.09 1.29 -0.73
CA PHE A 181 3.09 0.54 -1.48
C PHE A 181 3.70 0.03 -2.79
N PRO A 182 3.93 -1.28 -2.94
CA PRO A 182 4.68 -1.85 -4.06
C PRO A 182 3.83 -2.02 -5.35
N PHE A 183 2.96 -1.06 -5.64
CA PHE A 183 2.13 -1.07 -6.84
C PHE A 183 3.00 -0.92 -8.12
N PRO A 184 2.73 -1.65 -9.21
CA PRO A 184 1.55 -2.49 -9.46
C PRO A 184 1.71 -3.98 -9.10
N PHE A 185 2.83 -4.37 -8.51
CA PHE A 185 3.17 -5.78 -8.28
C PHE A 185 2.52 -6.40 -7.04
N ASP A 186 2.13 -5.57 -6.09
CA ASP A 186 1.34 -5.98 -4.94
C ASP A 186 0.36 -4.87 -4.53
N SER A 187 -0.71 -5.23 -3.87
CA SER A 187 -1.74 -4.31 -3.36
C SER A 187 -1.73 -4.20 -1.83
N THR A 188 -0.67 -4.67 -1.19
CA THR A 188 -0.51 -4.66 0.27
C THR A 188 0.54 -3.64 0.66
N ILE A 189 0.28 -2.86 1.68
CA ILE A 189 1.28 -1.96 2.29
C ILE A 189 2.40 -2.81 2.88
N VAL A 190 3.63 -2.37 2.64
CA VAL A 190 4.84 -3.00 3.17
C VAL A 190 5.48 -2.07 4.20
N ILE A 191 5.89 -2.64 5.32
CA ILE A 191 6.57 -1.92 6.40
C ILE A 191 7.90 -2.58 6.75
N SER A 192 8.88 -1.79 7.18
CA SER A 192 10.15 -2.32 7.70
C SER A 192 9.97 -2.97 9.07
N GLU A 193 10.91 -3.84 9.45
CA GLU A 193 10.98 -4.40 10.81
C GLU A 193 11.01 -3.30 11.87
N ARG A 194 11.79 -2.24 11.61
CA ARG A 194 11.92 -1.09 12.51
C ARG A 194 10.58 -0.38 12.77
N LEU A 195 9.74 -0.22 11.76
CA LEU A 195 8.40 0.35 11.94
C LEU A 195 7.46 -0.68 12.58
N ALA A 196 7.59 -1.96 12.23
CA ALA A 196 6.75 -3.02 12.81
C ALA A 196 6.95 -3.18 14.32
N ASP A 197 8.16 -2.93 14.82
CA ASP A 197 8.48 -3.01 16.27
C ASP A 197 7.85 -1.85 17.06
N GLU A 198 7.44 -0.76 16.41
CA GLU A 198 6.80 0.40 17.05
C GLU A 198 5.25 0.36 16.97
N LEU A 199 4.69 -0.54 16.16
CA LEU A 199 3.23 -0.69 15.98
C LEU A 199 2.63 -1.77 16.90
#